data_c74ffb09b6c13601e479b6d66ae354ff
#
_entry.id   c74ffb09b6c13601e479b6d66ae354ff
#
_cell.length_a   1.000
_cell.length_b   1.000
_cell.length_c   1.000
_cell.angle_alpha   90.00
_cell.angle_beta   90.00
_cell.angle_gamma   90.00
#
_symmetry.space_group_name_H-M   'P 1'
#
loop_
_entity.id
_entity.type
_entity.pdbx_description
1 polymer ?
#
loop_
_entity_poly.entity_id
_entity_poly.type
_entity_poly.pdbx_seq_one_letter_code
_entity_poly.pdbx_strand_id
1 'polypeptide(L)'
;QYSYGKKSMDKFLNKIKETFGENILIGYGNWSRSTQMKHFMPTMNKGLRKQIHKKYDTITINECNTSKKCCECNNDLSYYRHSDGNKQFRLLVCSGCVRPQVKQTVFRTRDANSAINIMNLTKCWIEKQERPACFQISSFTSSNIQKEEEKVRPS
;
A
#
# COMPACT_ATOMS: atom_id res chain seq x y z
N GLN A 1 -24.21 17.13 -4.83
CA GLN A 1 -22.87 16.46 -4.88
C GLN A 1 -22.45 15.82 -3.53
N TYR A 2 -22.69 16.48 -2.40
CA TYR A 2 -22.31 15.94 -1.07
C TYR A 2 -22.99 14.61 -0.73
N SER A 3 -24.26 14.43 -1.05
CA SER A 3 -25.02 13.21 -0.77
C SER A 3 -24.56 12.01 -1.59
N TYR A 4 -24.13 12.19 -2.83
CA TYR A 4 -23.60 11.10 -3.67
C TYR A 4 -22.26 10.61 -3.18
N GLY A 5 -21.36 11.50 -2.78
CA GLY A 5 -20.07 11.12 -2.21
C GLY A 5 -20.21 10.33 -0.92
N LYS A 6 -21.14 10.72 -0.04
CA LYS A 6 -21.44 9.98 1.19
C LYS A 6 -22.00 8.58 0.91
N LYS A 7 -23.00 8.47 0.02
CA LYS A 7 -23.56 7.16 -0.39
C LYS A 7 -22.51 6.23 -0.99
N SER A 8 -21.61 6.73 -1.84
CA SER A 8 -20.54 5.95 -2.44
C SER A 8 -19.55 5.44 -1.39
N MET A 9 -19.22 6.29 -0.40
CA MET A 9 -18.35 5.92 0.70
C MET A 9 -18.99 4.85 1.59
N ASP A 10 -20.26 5.02 1.96
CA ASP A 10 -20.99 4.05 2.77
C ASP A 10 -21.10 2.69 2.05
N LYS A 11 -21.36 2.71 0.73
CA LYS A 11 -21.35 1.48 -0.08
C LYS A 11 -19.98 0.79 -0.09
N PHE A 12 -18.90 1.56 -0.20
CA PHE A 12 -17.53 1.03 -0.15
C PHE A 12 -17.22 0.40 1.21
N LEU A 13 -17.53 1.10 2.31
CA LEU A 13 -17.30 0.60 3.67
C LEU A 13 -18.15 -0.62 3.99
N ASN A 14 -19.40 -0.68 3.51
CA ASN A 14 -20.26 -1.85 3.66
C ASN A 14 -19.71 -3.06 2.89
N LYS A 15 -19.18 -2.84 1.68
CA LYS A 15 -18.54 -3.92 0.91
C LYS A 15 -17.30 -4.48 1.64
N ILE A 16 -16.51 -3.64 2.31
CA ILE A 16 -15.41 -4.10 3.16
C ILE A 16 -15.95 -5.01 4.27
N LYS A 17 -17.02 -4.58 4.98
CA LYS A 17 -17.67 -5.35 6.04
C LYS A 17 -18.18 -6.70 5.54
N GLU A 18 -18.88 -6.72 4.42
CA GLU A 18 -19.41 -7.94 3.79
C GLU A 18 -18.31 -8.92 3.37
N THR A 19 -17.16 -8.40 2.92
CA THR A 19 -16.06 -9.23 2.41
C THR A 19 -15.16 -9.76 3.54
N PHE A 20 -14.87 -8.94 4.55
CA PHE A 20 -13.83 -9.23 5.55
C PHE A 20 -14.34 -9.29 6.99
N GLY A 21 -15.62 -8.96 7.23
CA GLY A 21 -16.20 -8.88 8.56
C GLY A 21 -16.06 -7.52 9.24
N GLU A 22 -16.42 -7.46 10.51
CA GLU A 22 -16.41 -6.21 11.32
C GLU A 22 -15.08 -6.02 12.06
N ASN A 23 -14.51 -7.11 12.59
CA ASN A 23 -13.30 -7.10 13.41
C ASN A 23 -12.06 -7.23 12.53
N ILE A 24 -11.75 -6.16 11.79
CA ILE A 24 -10.59 -6.12 10.90
C ILE A 24 -9.68 -4.95 11.26
N LEU A 25 -8.40 -5.17 11.09
CA LEU A 25 -7.38 -4.14 11.16
C LEU A 25 -6.92 -3.78 9.73
N ILE A 26 -6.98 -2.50 9.40
CA ILE A 26 -6.63 -2.01 8.06
C ILE A 26 -5.27 -1.33 8.09
N GLY A 27 -4.29 -1.90 7.39
CA GLY A 27 -3.03 -1.23 7.06
C GLY A 27 -3.25 -0.22 5.95
N TYR A 28 -3.07 1.05 6.25
CA TYR A 28 -3.28 2.14 5.29
C TYR A 28 -1.97 2.84 4.97
N GLY A 29 -1.63 2.98 3.69
CA GLY A 29 -0.45 3.68 3.25
C GLY A 29 -0.48 5.18 3.57
N ASN A 30 0.64 5.73 4.03
CA ASN A 30 0.72 7.15 4.43
C ASN A 30 0.98 8.11 3.28
N TRP A 31 1.14 7.60 2.05
CA TRP A 31 1.43 8.47 0.92
C TRP A 31 0.32 9.50 0.69
N SER A 32 0.66 10.75 0.80
CA SER A 32 -0.21 11.86 0.45
C SER A 32 0.57 12.85 -0.41
N ARG A 33 0.07 13.15 -1.58
CA ARG A 33 0.65 14.21 -2.40
C ARG A 33 0.26 15.56 -1.79
N SER A 34 1.23 16.31 -1.29
CA SER A 34 1.01 17.65 -0.75
C SER A 34 0.83 18.70 -1.85
N THR A 35 1.39 18.46 -3.03
CA THR A 35 1.28 19.33 -4.19
C THR A 35 0.39 18.72 -5.26
N GLN A 36 -0.65 19.47 -5.64
CA GLN A 36 -1.49 19.10 -6.78
C GLN A 36 -0.69 19.30 -8.07
N MET A 37 -0.71 18.32 -8.95
CA MET A 37 -0.32 18.56 -10.33
C MET A 37 -1.38 19.48 -10.98
N LYS A 38 -0.92 20.55 -11.63
CA LYS A 38 -1.78 21.44 -12.39
C LYS A 38 -2.67 20.59 -13.34
N HIS A 39 -3.97 20.80 -13.29
CA HIS A 39 -5.00 20.07 -14.05
C HIS A 39 -5.35 18.63 -13.59
N PHE A 40 -4.86 18.14 -12.45
CA PHE A 40 -5.28 16.86 -11.89
C PHE A 40 -6.16 17.05 -10.65
N MET A 41 -7.20 16.23 -10.52
CA MET A 41 -8.02 16.22 -9.31
C MET A 41 -7.19 15.80 -8.09
N PRO A 42 -7.37 16.44 -6.93
CA PRO A 42 -6.68 16.03 -5.71
C PRO A 42 -7.06 14.61 -5.32
N THR A 43 -6.07 13.82 -4.89
CA THR A 43 -6.34 12.48 -4.37
C THR A 43 -7.13 12.59 -3.06
N MET A 44 -8.25 11.88 -2.95
CA MET A 44 -9.13 11.87 -1.76
C MET A 44 -8.52 11.16 -0.55
N ASN A 45 -7.21 10.92 -0.55
CA ASN A 45 -6.51 10.03 0.38
C ASN A 45 -6.75 10.38 1.87
N LYS A 46 -6.63 11.66 2.24
CA LYS A 46 -6.87 12.11 3.64
C LYS A 46 -8.31 11.94 4.07
N GLY A 47 -9.27 12.23 3.19
CA GLY A 47 -10.70 12.09 3.47
C GLY A 47 -11.10 10.63 3.62
N LEU A 48 -10.63 9.77 2.73
CA LEU A 48 -10.86 8.33 2.76
C LEU A 48 -10.31 7.71 4.05
N ARG A 49 -9.05 8.03 4.41
CA ARG A 49 -8.44 7.56 5.66
C ARG A 49 -9.27 7.93 6.89
N LYS A 50 -9.75 9.17 6.98
CA LYS A 50 -10.61 9.61 8.10
C LYS A 50 -11.91 8.81 8.18
N GLN A 51 -12.51 8.47 7.05
CA GLN A 51 -13.77 7.70 7.05
C GLN A 51 -13.53 6.22 7.40
N ILE A 52 -12.45 5.63 6.92
CA ILE A 52 -12.05 4.26 7.29
C ILE A 52 -11.76 4.20 8.78
N HIS A 53 -10.95 5.13 9.31
CA HIS A 53 -10.56 5.17 10.73
C HIS A 53 -11.74 5.35 11.70
N LYS A 54 -12.85 5.95 11.26
CA LYS A 54 -14.08 6.04 12.08
C LYS A 54 -14.80 4.71 12.25
N LYS A 55 -14.55 3.75 11.39
CA LYS A 55 -15.33 2.50 11.32
C LYS A 55 -14.49 1.26 11.62
N TYR A 56 -13.18 1.33 11.43
CA TYR A 56 -12.25 0.21 11.57
C TYR A 56 -10.97 0.66 12.24
N ASP A 57 -10.35 -0.25 12.97
CA ASP A 57 -8.99 -0.07 13.45
C ASP A 57 -8.04 0.08 12.27
N THR A 58 -7.22 1.13 12.30
CA THR A 58 -6.40 1.48 11.13
C THR A 58 -4.98 1.81 11.58
N ILE A 59 -4.00 1.15 10.97
CA ILE A 59 -2.58 1.45 11.14
C ILE A 59 -2.08 2.17 9.90
N THR A 60 -1.33 3.24 10.11
CA THR A 60 -0.68 3.97 9.01
C THR A 60 0.70 3.38 8.74
N ILE A 61 0.89 2.87 7.53
CA ILE A 61 2.15 2.24 7.09
C ILE A 61 2.89 3.15 6.12
N ASN A 62 4.19 3.34 6.35
CA ASN A 62 5.05 4.02 5.40
C ASN A 62 5.23 3.16 4.15
N GLU A 63 4.94 3.73 2.97
CA GLU A 63 4.94 3.01 1.69
C GLU A 63 6.31 2.94 1.00
N CYS A 64 7.41 3.22 1.71
CA CYS A 64 8.75 3.20 1.09
C CYS A 64 8.98 1.87 0.36
N ASN A 65 9.31 1.95 -0.93
CA ASN A 65 9.62 0.84 -1.81
C ASN A 65 8.52 -0.22 -2.04
N THR A 66 7.32 -0.08 -1.47
CA THR A 66 6.24 -1.08 -1.60
C THR A 66 5.84 -1.36 -3.05
N SER A 67 5.96 -0.39 -3.95
CA SER A 67 5.71 -0.55 -5.39
C SER A 67 6.93 -0.96 -6.22
N LYS A 68 8.12 -1.04 -5.59
CA LYS A 68 9.38 -1.36 -6.28
C LYS A 68 9.89 -2.76 -5.96
N LYS A 69 9.55 -3.27 -4.78
CA LYS A 69 9.97 -4.60 -4.30
C LYS A 69 8.90 -5.64 -4.52
N CYS A 70 9.31 -6.83 -4.91
CA CYS A 70 8.40 -7.97 -5.10
C CYS A 70 7.83 -8.42 -3.75
N CYS A 71 6.52 -8.63 -3.69
CA CYS A 71 5.83 -9.04 -2.47
C CYS A 71 6.13 -10.48 -2.01
N GLU A 72 6.81 -11.29 -2.84
CA GLU A 72 7.20 -12.66 -2.49
C GLU A 72 8.70 -12.78 -2.17
N CYS A 73 9.57 -12.26 -3.04
CA CYS A 73 11.02 -12.47 -2.92
C CYS A 73 11.80 -11.21 -2.52
N ASN A 74 11.15 -10.07 -2.35
CA ASN A 74 11.74 -8.76 -2.01
C ASN A 74 12.76 -8.21 -3.03
N ASN A 75 12.96 -8.88 -4.17
CA ASN A 75 13.82 -8.39 -5.24
C ASN A 75 13.20 -7.17 -5.94
N ASP A 76 14.03 -6.41 -6.62
CA ASP A 76 13.57 -5.26 -7.39
C ASP A 76 12.70 -5.70 -8.56
N LEU A 77 11.61 -4.96 -8.77
CA LEU A 77 10.71 -5.13 -9.89
C LEU A 77 11.08 -4.17 -11.01
N SER A 78 11.03 -4.66 -12.25
CA SER A 78 11.15 -3.85 -13.45
C SER A 78 9.81 -3.63 -14.11
N TYR A 79 9.68 -2.55 -14.89
CA TYR A 79 8.48 -2.34 -15.71
C TYR A 79 8.49 -3.27 -16.92
N TYR A 80 7.35 -3.87 -17.20
CA TYR A 80 7.15 -4.55 -18.47
C TYR A 80 7.30 -3.54 -19.62
N ARG A 81 8.00 -3.95 -20.67
CA ARG A 81 8.15 -3.18 -21.91
C ARG A 81 7.52 -3.98 -23.05
N HIS A 82 6.72 -3.31 -23.84
CA HIS A 82 6.22 -3.84 -25.10
C HIS A 82 7.36 -3.98 -26.14
N SER A 83 7.11 -4.68 -27.23
CA SER A 83 8.06 -4.84 -28.35
C SER A 83 8.47 -3.51 -28.99
N ASP A 84 7.62 -2.48 -28.91
CA ASP A 84 7.86 -1.09 -29.34
C ASP A 84 8.70 -0.27 -28.34
N GLY A 85 9.15 -0.88 -27.23
CA GLY A 85 9.94 -0.24 -26.19
C GLY A 85 9.11 0.55 -25.15
N ASN A 86 7.80 0.71 -25.35
CA ASN A 86 6.93 1.45 -24.45
C ASN A 86 6.78 0.75 -23.10
N LYS A 87 6.85 1.53 -22.01
CA LYS A 87 6.71 1.02 -20.64
C LYS A 87 5.23 0.88 -20.27
N GLN A 88 4.86 -0.28 -19.74
CA GLN A 88 3.59 -0.49 -19.09
C GLN A 88 3.70 -0.22 -17.59
N PHE A 89 3.26 0.95 -17.14
CA PHE A 89 3.46 1.42 -15.76
C PHE A 89 2.71 0.62 -14.69
N ARG A 90 1.65 -0.09 -15.05
CA ARG A 90 0.86 -0.91 -14.12
C ARG A 90 1.27 -2.37 -14.07
N LEU A 91 2.11 -2.81 -15.00
CA LEU A 91 2.58 -4.18 -15.10
C LEU A 91 4.06 -4.26 -14.78
N LEU A 92 4.39 -5.04 -13.75
CA LEU A 92 5.73 -5.22 -13.24
C LEU A 92 6.20 -6.66 -13.49
N VAL A 93 7.50 -6.81 -13.63
CA VAL A 93 8.18 -8.08 -13.89
C VAL A 93 9.13 -8.38 -12.75
N CYS A 94 9.05 -9.58 -12.19
CA CYS A 94 9.98 -10.08 -11.20
C CYS A 94 10.92 -11.12 -11.82
N SER A 95 12.23 -10.83 -11.80
CA SER A 95 13.27 -11.77 -12.22
C SER A 95 13.69 -12.77 -11.13
N GLY A 96 13.40 -12.45 -9.85
CA GLY A 96 13.78 -13.29 -8.72
C GLY A 96 12.79 -14.43 -8.42
N CYS A 97 11.52 -14.27 -8.80
CA CYS A 97 10.50 -15.31 -8.64
C CYS A 97 10.50 -16.28 -9.84
N VAL A 98 11.61 -16.93 -10.10
CA VAL A 98 11.66 -17.97 -11.13
C VAL A 98 10.97 -19.23 -10.59
N ARG A 99 9.86 -19.63 -11.18
CA ARG A 99 9.26 -20.94 -10.89
C ARG A 99 10.13 -22.01 -11.55
N PRO A 100 10.73 -22.93 -10.79
CA PRO A 100 11.70 -23.92 -11.34
C PRO A 100 11.14 -24.79 -12.46
N GLN A 101 9.82 -24.98 -12.47
CA GLN A 101 9.14 -25.87 -13.40
C GLN A 101 8.71 -25.20 -14.72
N VAL A 102 8.69 -23.89 -14.76
CA VAL A 102 8.34 -23.12 -15.95
C VAL A 102 9.28 -21.93 -15.99
N LYS A 103 10.16 -21.82 -16.99
CA LYS A 103 11.03 -20.65 -17.21
C LYS A 103 10.19 -19.39 -17.52
N GLN A 104 9.17 -19.13 -16.72
CA GLN A 104 8.18 -18.12 -16.98
C GLN A 104 8.42 -16.91 -16.08
N THR A 105 8.59 -15.79 -16.71
CA THR A 105 8.65 -14.47 -16.06
C THR A 105 7.38 -14.24 -15.25
N VAL A 106 7.52 -13.89 -13.97
CA VAL A 106 6.38 -13.61 -13.11
C VAL A 106 5.95 -12.16 -13.28
N PHE A 107 4.74 -11.98 -13.77
CA PHE A 107 4.10 -10.67 -13.91
C PHE A 107 3.30 -10.32 -12.65
N ARG A 108 3.32 -9.04 -12.28
CA ARG A 108 2.55 -8.51 -11.14
C ARG A 108 1.91 -7.19 -11.49
N THR A 109 0.68 -7.01 -11.08
CA THR A 109 0.08 -5.67 -11.13
C THR A 109 0.69 -4.82 -10.02
N ARG A 110 1.10 -3.60 -10.33
CA ARG A 110 1.75 -2.69 -9.39
C ARG A 110 0.93 -2.47 -8.13
N ASP A 111 -0.38 -2.25 -8.28
CA ASP A 111 -1.26 -1.92 -7.17
C ASP A 111 -1.47 -3.12 -6.23
N ALA A 112 -1.68 -4.33 -6.78
CA ALA A 112 -1.80 -5.54 -5.97
C ALA A 112 -0.48 -5.87 -5.25
N ASN A 113 0.68 -5.73 -5.92
CA ASN A 113 1.98 -5.92 -5.30
C ASN A 113 2.19 -4.96 -4.12
N SER A 114 1.86 -3.67 -4.31
CA SER A 114 1.96 -2.68 -3.23
C SER A 114 1.03 -2.99 -2.07
N ALA A 115 -0.20 -3.40 -2.33
CA ALA A 115 -1.17 -3.75 -1.29
C ALA A 115 -0.70 -4.95 -0.46
N ILE A 116 -0.14 -5.99 -1.10
CA ILE A 116 0.41 -7.15 -0.40
C ILE A 116 1.62 -6.74 0.46
N ASN A 117 2.52 -5.88 -0.06
CA ASN A 117 3.64 -5.37 0.72
C ASN A 117 3.18 -4.55 1.93
N ILE A 118 2.17 -3.69 1.78
CA ILE A 118 1.59 -2.94 2.91
C ILE A 118 0.97 -3.91 3.93
N MET A 119 0.28 -4.95 3.50
CA MET A 119 -0.26 -5.98 4.37
C MET A 119 0.86 -6.72 5.14
N ASN A 120 1.94 -7.11 4.47
CA ASN A 120 3.08 -7.76 5.10
C ASN A 120 3.75 -6.86 6.15
N LEU A 121 3.93 -5.57 5.83
CA LEU A 121 4.47 -4.58 6.77
C LEU A 121 3.52 -4.35 7.96
N THR A 122 2.21 -4.41 7.74
CA THR A 122 1.21 -4.34 8.82
C THR A 122 1.33 -5.56 9.74
N LYS A 123 1.53 -6.75 9.19
CA LYS A 123 1.79 -7.98 9.98
C LYS A 123 3.07 -7.86 10.80
N CYS A 124 4.19 -7.41 10.21
CA CYS A 124 5.43 -7.16 10.94
C CYS A 124 5.20 -6.21 12.12
N TRP A 125 4.41 -5.16 11.94
CA TRP A 125 4.09 -4.21 13.00
C TRP A 125 3.26 -4.86 14.12
N ILE A 126 2.23 -5.65 13.79
CA ILE A 126 1.39 -6.37 14.78
C ILE A 126 2.25 -7.35 15.60
N GLU A 127 3.11 -8.10 14.92
CA GLU A 127 3.98 -9.13 15.50
C GLU A 127 5.23 -8.55 16.17
N LYS A 128 5.37 -7.21 16.20
CA LYS A 128 6.53 -6.47 16.74
C LYS A 128 7.86 -6.92 16.12
N GLN A 129 7.81 -7.35 14.87
CA GLN A 129 9.00 -7.71 14.10
C GLN A 129 9.66 -6.46 13.51
N GLU A 130 10.97 -6.54 13.28
CA GLU A 130 11.68 -5.48 12.60
C GLU A 130 11.19 -5.34 11.14
N ARG A 131 11.07 -4.10 10.71
CA ARG A 131 10.74 -3.80 9.32
C ARG A 131 11.87 -4.29 8.41
N PRO A 132 11.57 -5.08 7.35
CA PRO A 132 12.59 -5.58 6.44
C PRO A 132 13.42 -4.45 5.83
N ALA A 133 14.74 -4.62 5.76
CA ALA A 133 15.68 -3.58 5.32
C ALA A 133 15.35 -2.99 3.94
N CYS A 134 14.82 -3.79 3.01
CA CYS A 134 14.43 -3.35 1.68
C CYS A 134 13.29 -2.31 1.66
N PHE A 135 12.53 -2.19 2.75
CA PHE A 135 11.46 -1.21 2.92
C PHE A 135 11.85 -0.07 3.86
N GLN A 136 13.05 -0.06 4.44
CA GLN A 136 13.54 1.02 5.28
C GLN A 136 13.90 2.25 4.43
N ILE A 137 13.75 3.43 5.03
CA ILE A 137 14.19 4.69 4.43
C ILE A 137 15.63 4.91 4.87
N SER A 138 16.54 5.06 3.93
CA SER A 138 17.98 5.22 4.16
C SER A 138 18.39 6.47 4.97
N SER A 139 17.45 7.35 5.29
CA SER A 139 17.69 8.60 6.04
C SER A 139 16.97 8.68 7.40
N PHE A 140 16.27 7.63 7.82
CA PHE A 140 15.56 7.63 9.11
C PHE A 140 16.22 6.66 10.08
N THR A 141 16.97 7.21 11.04
CA THR A 141 17.34 6.49 12.25
C THR A 141 16.07 6.16 13.04
N SER A 142 16.06 4.99 13.68
CA SER A 142 14.92 4.33 14.36
C SER A 142 14.15 5.20 15.37
N SER A 143 14.68 6.34 15.78
CA SER A 143 14.09 7.26 16.76
C SER A 143 12.91 8.09 16.26
N ASN A 144 12.70 8.22 14.95
CA ASN A 144 11.62 9.03 14.39
C ASN A 144 10.38 8.23 13.97
N ILE A 145 10.53 6.91 13.78
CA ILE A 145 9.41 6.04 13.40
C ILE A 145 8.44 5.88 14.58
N GLN A 146 8.94 5.76 15.80
CA GLN A 146 8.14 5.60 17.02
C GLN A 146 7.29 6.84 17.33
N LYS A 147 7.76 8.05 17.00
CA LYS A 147 7.02 9.29 17.29
C LYS A 147 5.81 9.55 16.39
N GLU A 148 5.79 9.04 15.17
CA GLU A 148 4.61 9.13 14.29
C GLU A 148 3.59 8.03 14.58
N GLU A 149 4.03 6.88 15.07
CA GLU A 149 3.18 5.74 15.42
C GLU A 149 2.45 5.94 16.77
N GLU A 150 3.04 6.66 17.74
CA GLU A 150 2.43 6.98 19.03
C GLU A 150 1.28 8.01 18.94
N LYS A 151 1.23 8.84 17.91
CA LYS A 151 0.15 9.83 17.72
C LYS A 151 -1.20 9.26 17.27
N VAL A 152 -1.32 7.95 17.10
CA VAL A 152 -2.51 7.27 16.54
C VAL A 152 -3.13 6.27 17.51
N ARG A 153 -2.77 6.29 18.80
CA ARG A 153 -3.51 5.51 19.80
C ARG A 153 -4.78 6.28 20.20
N PRO A 154 -5.98 5.71 20.06
CA PRO A 154 -7.16 6.28 20.69
C PRO A 154 -7.02 6.14 22.21
N SER A 155 -7.40 7.22 22.91
CA SER A 155 -7.60 7.27 24.36
C SER A 155 -8.80 6.43 24.75
#